data_4f74816e74cd137afa8ab1347832d248
#
_entry.id   4f74816e74cd137afa8ab1347832d248
#
_cell.length_a   1.000
_cell.length_b   1.000
_cell.length_c   1.000
_cell.angle_alpha   90.00
_cell.angle_beta   90.00
_cell.angle_gamma   90.00
#
_symmetry.space_group_name_H-M   'P 1'
#
loop_
_entity.id
_entity.type
_entity.pdbx_description
1 polymer ?
#
loop_
_entity_poly.entity_id
_entity_poly.type
_entity_poly.pdbx_seq_one_letter_code
_entity_poly.pdbx_strand_id
1 'polypeptide(L)'
;MVRFVRIVATAAAVGLVLAGCGSEKSETAETSETSISATSSAAETTPPAAASADDNQAIRDLVQAQADAFSEGDWAALGQLTCAKYREQASDPGSFLVPPISTFGTPQQAATMDVAQLSGLLRQQFGSGASPATLDRIAQAIVAYDEAAYQAAMLDLLTESSTLTIEKIDNVRVAGDTATADVTLTRVMGDTAPKTTTESTPFVREDGRWLDCSDLAAAGT
;
A
#
# COMPACT_ATOMS: atom_id res chain seq x y z
N MET A 1 -13.04 -22.57 27.62
CA MET A 1 -11.70 -22.84 27.04
C MET A 1 -11.76 -22.50 25.58
N VAL A 2 -11.45 -21.28 25.24
CA VAL A 2 -11.43 -20.80 23.83
C VAL A 2 -10.02 -21.02 23.31
N ARG A 3 -9.90 -21.91 22.32
CA ARG A 3 -8.63 -22.16 21.64
C ARG A 3 -8.39 -21.02 20.64
N PHE A 4 -7.50 -20.10 20.98
CA PHE A 4 -6.99 -19.12 20.05
C PHE A 4 -6.18 -19.84 18.96
N VAL A 5 -6.65 -19.72 17.72
CA VAL A 5 -5.95 -20.19 16.53
C VAL A 5 -4.74 -19.28 16.32
N ARG A 6 -3.54 -19.84 16.53
CA ARG A 6 -2.29 -19.20 16.11
C ARG A 6 -2.23 -19.28 14.58
N ILE A 7 -2.42 -18.16 13.93
CA ILE A 7 -2.11 -18.03 12.49
C ILE A 7 -0.58 -17.95 12.38
N VAL A 8 0.03 -19.09 12.15
CA VAL A 8 1.44 -19.16 11.72
C VAL A 8 1.43 -19.00 10.20
N ALA A 9 1.86 -17.86 9.72
CA ALA A 9 2.11 -17.66 8.30
C ALA A 9 3.36 -18.45 7.91
N THR A 10 3.17 -19.63 7.35
CA THR A 10 4.24 -20.43 6.71
C THR A 10 4.45 -19.90 5.30
N ALA A 11 5.56 -19.21 5.09
CA ALA A 11 6.06 -18.88 3.76
C ALA A 11 6.43 -20.17 3.02
N ALA A 12 5.66 -20.54 2.01
CA ALA A 12 5.98 -21.61 1.08
C ALA A 12 6.87 -21.03 -0.03
N ALA A 13 8.15 -21.39 -0.01
CA ALA A 13 9.06 -21.16 -1.12
C ALA A 13 8.70 -22.12 -2.26
N VAL A 14 8.20 -21.59 -3.37
CA VAL A 14 8.03 -22.33 -4.62
C VAL A 14 9.26 -22.10 -5.48
N GLY A 15 10.13 -23.10 -5.54
CA GLY A 15 11.25 -23.18 -6.48
C GLY A 15 10.75 -23.46 -7.89
N LEU A 16 11.02 -22.56 -8.84
CA LEU A 16 10.83 -22.79 -10.26
C LEU A 16 12.13 -23.39 -10.83
N VAL A 17 12.03 -24.64 -11.24
CA VAL A 17 13.07 -25.32 -12.06
C VAL A 17 12.76 -25.03 -13.52
N LEU A 18 13.68 -24.34 -14.20
CA LEU A 18 13.70 -24.19 -15.64
C LEU A 18 14.63 -25.28 -16.22
N ALA A 19 14.06 -26.16 -16.99
CA ALA A 19 14.84 -26.99 -17.92
C ALA A 19 13.99 -27.32 -19.14
N GLY A 20 14.54 -27.12 -20.34
CA GLY A 20 14.00 -27.73 -21.54
C GLY A 20 14.24 -26.94 -22.83
N CYS A 21 15.46 -27.05 -23.39
CA CYS A 21 15.74 -26.80 -24.80
C CYS A 21 15.01 -27.83 -25.66
N GLY A 22 14.48 -27.38 -26.80
CA GLY A 22 14.01 -28.26 -27.86
C GLY A 22 13.95 -27.50 -29.17
N SER A 23 15.03 -27.63 -29.95
CA SER A 23 15.06 -27.26 -31.38
C SER A 23 14.42 -28.40 -32.19
N GLU A 24 13.54 -28.05 -33.13
CA GLU A 24 13.42 -28.80 -34.38
C GLU A 24 12.86 -27.95 -35.53
N LYS A 25 13.32 -28.28 -36.68
CA LYS A 25 13.50 -27.59 -37.92
C LYS A 25 12.50 -28.12 -38.97
N SER A 26 12.29 -27.32 -40.05
CA SER A 26 11.67 -27.68 -41.36
C SER A 26 10.16 -27.45 -41.48
N GLU A 27 9.59 -26.98 -42.58
CA GLU A 27 9.99 -26.62 -43.97
C GLU A 27 8.85 -25.82 -44.62
N THR A 28 9.22 -24.92 -45.48
CA THR A 28 8.67 -24.43 -46.75
C THR A 28 7.20 -24.68 -47.15
N ALA A 29 6.45 -23.61 -47.42
CA ALA A 29 5.67 -23.43 -48.68
C ALA A 29 5.11 -22.00 -48.76
N GLU A 30 5.57 -21.31 -49.75
CA GLU A 30 5.14 -20.32 -50.72
C GLU A 30 3.75 -19.68 -50.63
N THR A 31 3.78 -18.35 -50.86
CA THR A 31 2.98 -17.51 -51.78
C THR A 31 1.58 -17.06 -51.30
N SER A 32 1.47 -15.80 -50.94
CA SER A 32 0.64 -14.81 -51.66
C SER A 32 0.81 -13.42 -51.08
N GLU A 33 1.29 -12.52 -51.90
CA GLU A 33 1.33 -11.09 -51.63
C GLU A 33 -0.09 -10.53 -51.53
N THR A 34 -0.37 -9.83 -50.42
CA THR A 34 -1.38 -8.79 -50.40
C THR A 34 -0.81 -7.63 -49.56
N SER A 35 -0.27 -6.67 -50.26
CA SER A 35 0.16 -5.39 -49.71
C SER A 35 -1.05 -4.64 -49.15
N ILE A 36 -1.19 -4.63 -47.85
CA ILE A 36 -1.99 -3.64 -47.16
C ILE A 36 -0.98 -2.72 -46.44
N SER A 37 -0.78 -1.51 -47.01
CA SER A 37 -0.08 -0.41 -46.37
C SER A 37 -0.88 0.01 -45.14
N ALA A 38 -0.64 -0.63 -44.01
CA ALA A 38 -1.00 -0.10 -42.70
C ALA A 38 0.05 0.93 -42.34
N THR A 39 -0.27 2.20 -42.50
CA THR A 39 0.48 3.30 -41.88
C THR A 39 0.38 3.12 -40.36
N SER A 40 1.30 2.32 -39.81
CA SER A 40 1.48 2.23 -38.38
C SER A 40 2.13 3.54 -37.96
N SER A 41 1.33 4.46 -37.43
CA SER A 41 1.83 5.61 -36.67
C SER A 41 2.47 5.02 -35.42
N ALA A 42 3.75 4.72 -35.51
CA ALA A 42 4.56 4.39 -34.33
C ALA A 42 4.55 5.66 -33.45
N ALA A 43 3.83 5.59 -32.33
CA ALA A 43 4.03 6.55 -31.28
C ALA A 43 5.51 6.46 -30.88
N GLU A 44 6.28 7.48 -31.19
CA GLU A 44 7.65 7.62 -30.74
C GLU A 44 7.63 7.62 -29.21
N THR A 45 7.92 6.47 -28.62
CA THR A 45 8.18 6.37 -27.18
C THR A 45 9.53 7.05 -26.96
N THR A 46 9.49 8.33 -26.67
CA THR A 46 10.71 9.07 -26.25
C THR A 46 11.30 8.34 -25.03
N PRO A 47 12.59 7.98 -25.06
CA PRO A 47 13.21 7.35 -23.89
C PRO A 47 13.05 8.25 -22.66
N PRO A 48 12.82 7.69 -21.46
CA PRO A 48 12.69 8.48 -20.26
C PRO A 48 13.96 9.34 -20.08
N ALA A 49 13.78 10.65 -20.06
CA ALA A 49 14.86 11.58 -19.79
C ALA A 49 15.18 11.57 -18.28
N ALA A 50 16.43 11.92 -17.93
CA ALA A 50 16.73 12.25 -16.55
C ALA A 50 15.83 13.42 -16.11
N ALA A 51 15.24 13.31 -14.91
CA ALA A 51 14.37 14.34 -14.38
C ALA A 51 15.10 15.68 -14.27
N SER A 52 14.38 16.79 -14.51
CA SER A 52 14.90 18.11 -14.20
C SER A 52 15.18 18.26 -12.69
N ALA A 53 15.98 19.23 -12.30
CA ALA A 53 16.22 19.50 -10.88
C ALA A 53 14.91 19.84 -10.14
N ASP A 54 14.02 20.58 -10.82
CA ASP A 54 12.70 20.99 -10.27
C ASP A 54 11.77 19.78 -10.10
N ASP A 55 11.73 18.87 -11.06
CA ASP A 55 10.93 17.64 -10.96
C ASP A 55 11.44 16.72 -9.85
N ASN A 56 12.78 16.59 -9.74
CA ASN A 56 13.40 15.83 -8.67
C ASN A 56 13.01 16.39 -7.29
N GLN A 57 13.04 17.70 -7.13
CA GLN A 57 12.69 18.33 -5.86
C GLN A 57 11.19 18.16 -5.57
N ALA A 58 10.34 18.42 -6.55
CA ALA A 58 8.89 18.30 -6.38
C ALA A 58 8.45 16.86 -6.01
N ILE A 59 9.10 15.84 -6.59
CA ILE A 59 8.82 14.44 -6.23
C ILE A 59 9.31 14.13 -4.80
N ARG A 60 10.48 14.65 -4.38
CA ARG A 60 10.97 14.48 -3.01
C ARG A 60 10.04 15.13 -1.99
N ASP A 61 9.60 16.35 -2.27
CA ASP A 61 8.69 17.10 -1.40
C ASP A 61 7.31 16.37 -1.30
N LEU A 62 6.83 15.81 -2.40
CA LEU A 62 5.61 15.01 -2.42
C LEU A 62 5.74 13.76 -1.52
N VAL A 63 6.81 12.98 -1.67
CA VAL A 63 7.01 11.75 -0.87
C VAL A 63 7.16 12.08 0.61
N GLN A 64 7.84 13.20 0.94
CA GLN A 64 7.95 13.64 2.33
C GLN A 64 6.57 14.06 2.88
N ALA A 65 5.80 14.86 2.12
CA ALA A 65 4.46 15.27 2.52
C ALA A 65 3.51 14.07 2.74
N GLN A 66 3.65 13.00 1.95
CA GLN A 66 2.89 11.78 2.15
C GLN A 66 3.29 11.05 3.45
N ALA A 67 4.58 10.98 3.76
CA ALA A 67 5.04 10.38 5.01
C ALA A 67 4.56 11.17 6.23
N ASP A 68 4.55 12.50 6.15
CA ASP A 68 4.05 13.38 7.19
C ASP A 68 2.52 13.20 7.37
N ALA A 69 1.75 13.24 6.27
CA ALA A 69 0.29 13.03 6.30
C ALA A 69 -0.08 11.65 6.87
N PHE A 70 0.65 10.59 6.50
CA PHE A 70 0.46 9.26 7.07
C PHE A 70 0.73 9.24 8.57
N SER A 71 1.84 9.85 9.01
CA SER A 71 2.23 9.88 10.43
C SER A 71 1.26 10.67 11.29
N GLU A 72 0.63 11.70 10.72
CA GLU A 72 -0.39 12.53 11.38
C GLU A 72 -1.80 11.91 11.30
N GLY A 73 -1.99 10.86 10.49
CA GLY A 73 -3.30 10.28 10.22
C GLY A 73 -4.19 11.19 9.37
N ASP A 74 -3.61 12.14 8.65
CA ASP A 74 -4.34 13.03 7.74
C ASP A 74 -4.60 12.34 6.40
N TRP A 75 -5.56 11.43 6.41
CA TRP A 75 -5.97 10.69 5.22
C TRP A 75 -6.53 11.59 4.12
N ALA A 76 -7.14 12.72 4.49
CA ALA A 76 -7.64 13.68 3.51
C ALA A 76 -6.49 14.35 2.76
N ALA A 77 -5.43 14.77 3.47
CA ALA A 77 -4.21 15.27 2.86
C ALA A 77 -3.53 14.20 1.99
N LEU A 78 -3.45 12.96 2.48
CA LEU A 78 -2.88 11.85 1.70
C LEU A 78 -3.64 11.65 0.37
N GLY A 79 -4.98 11.72 0.39
CA GLY A 79 -5.80 11.69 -0.82
C GLY A 79 -5.49 12.84 -1.78
N GLN A 80 -5.20 14.05 -1.29
CA GLN A 80 -4.81 15.18 -2.15
C GLN A 80 -3.41 15.04 -2.77
N LEU A 81 -2.54 14.24 -2.17
CA LEU A 81 -1.21 13.90 -2.68
C LEU A 81 -1.22 12.69 -3.61
N THR A 82 -2.38 12.06 -3.79
CA THR A 82 -2.59 10.87 -4.61
C THR A 82 -3.33 11.22 -5.89
N CYS A 83 -2.97 10.59 -7.01
CA CYS A 83 -3.59 10.81 -8.32
C CYS A 83 -5.08 10.48 -8.30
N ALA A 84 -5.84 11.06 -9.23
CA ALA A 84 -7.29 10.95 -9.30
C ALA A 84 -7.77 9.48 -9.26
N LYS A 85 -7.00 8.57 -9.86
CA LYS A 85 -7.33 7.13 -9.92
C LYS A 85 -7.41 6.47 -8.55
N TYR A 86 -6.53 6.84 -7.61
CA TYR A 86 -6.41 6.19 -6.29
C TYR A 86 -6.73 7.12 -5.12
N ARG A 87 -7.18 8.34 -5.41
CA ARG A 87 -7.47 9.38 -4.41
C ARG A 87 -8.48 8.95 -3.36
N GLU A 88 -9.59 8.34 -3.79
CA GLU A 88 -10.63 7.85 -2.88
C GLU A 88 -10.08 6.80 -1.93
N GLN A 89 -9.30 5.85 -2.46
CA GLN A 89 -8.64 4.81 -1.68
C GLN A 89 -7.68 5.40 -0.63
N ALA A 90 -6.88 6.40 -1.01
CA ALA A 90 -5.94 7.06 -0.10
C ALA A 90 -6.65 7.91 0.97
N SER A 91 -7.81 8.49 0.64
CA SER A 91 -8.61 9.30 1.57
C SER A 91 -9.41 8.47 2.57
N ASP A 92 -9.74 7.23 2.23
CA ASP A 92 -10.47 6.29 3.09
C ASP A 92 -9.80 4.90 3.08
N PRO A 93 -8.64 4.77 3.73
CA PRO A 93 -7.89 3.52 3.75
C PRO A 93 -8.49 2.45 4.67
N GLY A 94 -9.50 2.78 5.48
CA GLY A 94 -10.11 1.86 6.43
C GLY A 94 -10.65 0.59 5.77
N SER A 95 -11.20 0.72 4.56
CA SER A 95 -11.82 -0.39 3.83
C SER A 95 -10.84 -1.51 3.41
N PHE A 96 -9.53 -1.22 3.31
CA PHE A 96 -8.53 -2.21 2.89
C PHE A 96 -7.40 -2.41 3.91
N LEU A 97 -7.08 -1.40 4.75
CA LEU A 97 -6.07 -1.54 5.80
C LEU A 97 -6.62 -2.20 7.07
N VAL A 98 -7.93 -2.09 7.31
CA VAL A 98 -8.57 -2.58 8.52
C VAL A 98 -9.37 -3.84 8.21
N PRO A 99 -9.10 -4.98 8.88
CA PRO A 99 -9.94 -6.15 8.75
C PRO A 99 -11.39 -5.83 9.15
N PRO A 100 -12.40 -6.38 8.47
CA PRO A 100 -13.79 -6.09 8.80
C PRO A 100 -14.14 -6.55 10.22
N ILE A 101 -15.01 -5.82 10.91
CA ILE A 101 -15.42 -6.13 12.30
C ILE A 101 -16.00 -7.53 12.45
N SER A 102 -16.55 -8.09 11.36
CA SER A 102 -17.06 -9.46 11.31
C SER A 102 -16.02 -10.55 11.63
N THR A 103 -14.72 -10.21 11.59
CA THR A 103 -13.64 -11.11 12.06
C THR A 103 -13.77 -11.46 13.54
N PHE A 104 -14.43 -10.61 14.33
CA PHE A 104 -14.72 -10.86 15.75
C PHE A 104 -16.03 -11.64 15.98
N GLY A 105 -16.71 -12.06 14.92
CA GLY A 105 -17.93 -12.85 14.97
C GLY A 105 -19.17 -12.06 14.55
N THR A 106 -20.33 -12.56 14.97
CA THR A 106 -21.63 -11.92 14.68
C THR A 106 -21.92 -10.79 15.67
N PRO A 107 -22.84 -9.86 15.36
CA PRO A 107 -23.27 -8.82 16.33
C PRO A 107 -23.71 -9.39 17.68
N GLN A 108 -24.40 -10.54 17.68
CA GLN A 108 -24.86 -11.20 18.90
C GLN A 108 -23.67 -11.73 19.73
N GLN A 109 -22.63 -12.26 19.08
CA GLN A 109 -21.43 -12.73 19.77
C GLN A 109 -20.62 -11.55 20.32
N ALA A 110 -20.46 -10.49 19.54
CA ALA A 110 -19.76 -9.28 19.96
C ALA A 110 -20.43 -8.65 21.20
N ALA A 111 -21.75 -8.54 21.21
CA ALA A 111 -22.52 -7.98 22.32
C ALA A 111 -22.40 -8.79 23.65
N THR A 112 -21.90 -10.02 23.62
CA THR A 112 -21.64 -10.82 24.83
C THR A 112 -20.22 -10.65 25.37
N MET A 113 -19.33 -9.93 24.66
CA MET A 113 -17.97 -9.68 25.11
C MET A 113 -17.94 -8.61 26.19
N ASP A 114 -17.04 -8.77 27.15
CA ASP A 114 -16.79 -7.73 28.16
C ASP A 114 -15.73 -6.74 27.64
N VAL A 115 -16.10 -5.45 27.59
CA VAL A 115 -15.22 -4.39 27.08
C VAL A 115 -13.90 -4.32 27.83
N ALA A 116 -13.93 -4.42 29.19
CA ALA A 116 -12.71 -4.29 29.98
C ALA A 116 -11.77 -5.48 29.77
N GLN A 117 -12.33 -6.69 29.62
CA GLN A 117 -11.57 -7.88 29.31
C GLN A 117 -10.95 -7.77 27.90
N LEU A 118 -11.72 -7.32 26.90
CA LEU A 118 -11.24 -7.15 25.54
C LEU A 118 -10.14 -6.07 25.47
N SER A 119 -10.34 -4.92 26.12
CA SER A 119 -9.31 -3.87 26.25
C SER A 119 -8.03 -4.42 26.90
N GLY A 120 -8.17 -5.24 27.95
CA GLY A 120 -7.04 -5.88 28.59
C GLY A 120 -6.23 -6.81 27.66
N LEU A 121 -6.93 -7.58 26.81
CA LEU A 121 -6.30 -8.43 25.80
C LEU A 121 -5.59 -7.61 24.71
N LEU A 122 -6.22 -6.53 24.24
CA LEU A 122 -5.62 -5.62 23.28
C LEU A 122 -4.36 -4.95 23.82
N ARG A 123 -4.38 -4.48 25.08
CA ARG A 123 -3.17 -3.94 25.75
C ARG A 123 -2.05 -4.98 25.86
N GLN A 124 -2.41 -6.23 26.10
CA GLN A 124 -1.42 -7.31 26.17
C GLN A 124 -0.81 -7.61 24.78
N GLN A 125 -1.59 -7.44 23.71
CA GLN A 125 -1.16 -7.72 22.35
C GLN A 125 -0.33 -6.58 21.73
N PHE A 126 -0.75 -5.31 21.94
CA PHE A 126 -0.12 -4.15 21.33
C PHE A 126 0.90 -3.43 22.22
N GLY A 127 0.97 -3.78 23.50
CA GLY A 127 1.97 -3.27 24.44
C GLY A 127 1.95 -1.75 24.55
N SER A 128 3.15 -1.15 24.47
CA SER A 128 3.35 0.29 24.52
C SER A 128 3.17 0.99 23.16
N GLY A 129 2.96 0.24 22.09
CA GLY A 129 2.80 0.76 20.72
C GLY A 129 1.44 1.42 20.48
N ALA A 130 0.52 1.39 21.45
CA ALA A 130 -0.80 2.00 21.31
C ALA A 130 -1.25 2.67 22.62
N SER A 131 -1.97 3.78 22.50
CA SER A 131 -2.55 4.44 23.68
C SER A 131 -3.66 3.57 24.30
N PRO A 132 -3.78 3.54 25.66
CA PRO A 132 -4.89 2.85 26.30
C PRO A 132 -6.25 3.33 25.81
N ALA A 133 -6.38 4.62 25.49
CA ALA A 133 -7.63 5.22 25.02
C ALA A 133 -8.03 4.68 23.64
N THR A 134 -7.08 4.51 22.72
CA THR A 134 -7.33 3.92 21.41
C THR A 134 -7.77 2.46 21.52
N LEU A 135 -7.10 1.67 22.37
CA LEU A 135 -7.47 0.28 22.62
C LEU A 135 -8.86 0.14 23.26
N ASP A 136 -9.23 1.05 24.16
CA ASP A 136 -10.57 1.09 24.76
C ASP A 136 -11.63 1.44 23.71
N ARG A 137 -11.36 2.38 22.79
CA ARG A 137 -12.28 2.69 21.68
C ARG A 137 -12.47 1.50 20.74
N ILE A 138 -11.40 0.78 20.41
CA ILE A 138 -11.49 -0.45 19.61
C ILE A 138 -12.39 -1.48 20.30
N ALA A 139 -12.15 -1.74 21.60
CA ALA A 139 -12.95 -2.70 22.36
C ALA A 139 -14.44 -2.32 22.42
N GLN A 140 -14.73 -1.02 22.66
CA GLN A 140 -16.10 -0.50 22.67
C GLN A 140 -16.78 -0.65 21.32
N ALA A 141 -16.09 -0.30 20.23
CA ALA A 141 -16.61 -0.41 18.87
C ALA A 141 -16.91 -1.85 18.48
N ILE A 142 -16.03 -2.81 18.86
CA ILE A 142 -16.28 -4.24 18.63
C ILE A 142 -17.53 -4.71 19.36
N VAL A 143 -17.67 -4.40 20.64
CA VAL A 143 -18.84 -4.82 21.46
C VAL A 143 -20.13 -4.19 20.96
N ALA A 144 -20.08 -2.91 20.53
CA ALA A 144 -21.21 -2.22 19.92
C ALA A 144 -21.49 -2.68 18.49
N TYR A 145 -20.56 -3.41 17.86
CA TYR A 145 -20.57 -3.79 16.46
C TYR A 145 -20.67 -2.58 15.51
N ASP A 146 -19.98 -1.49 15.89
CA ASP A 146 -19.92 -0.24 15.13
C ASP A 146 -18.71 -0.26 14.19
N GLU A 147 -18.95 -0.59 12.92
CA GLU A 147 -17.90 -0.71 11.90
C GLU A 147 -17.15 0.61 11.70
N ALA A 148 -17.85 1.75 11.66
CA ALA A 148 -17.22 3.05 11.41
C ALA A 148 -16.33 3.47 12.58
N ALA A 149 -16.80 3.32 13.82
CA ALA A 149 -16.01 3.61 15.01
C ALA A 149 -14.81 2.65 15.14
N TYR A 150 -15.00 1.39 14.77
CA TYR A 150 -13.94 0.38 14.76
C TYR A 150 -12.85 0.74 13.75
N GLN A 151 -13.22 1.05 12.50
CA GLN A 151 -12.26 1.43 11.46
C GLN A 151 -11.48 2.68 11.85
N ALA A 152 -12.16 3.72 12.34
CA ALA A 152 -11.50 4.93 12.80
C ALA A 152 -10.48 4.65 13.93
N ALA A 153 -10.87 3.87 14.94
CA ALA A 153 -9.97 3.53 16.05
C ALA A 153 -8.81 2.63 15.62
N MET A 154 -9.00 1.76 14.63
CA MET A 154 -7.94 0.94 14.05
C MET A 154 -6.95 1.76 13.21
N LEU A 155 -7.41 2.78 12.50
CA LEU A 155 -6.52 3.71 11.79
C LEU A 155 -5.69 4.55 12.77
N ASP A 156 -6.30 5.02 13.88
CA ASP A 156 -5.55 5.68 14.95
C ASP A 156 -4.49 4.74 15.56
N LEU A 157 -4.85 3.47 15.80
CA LEU A 157 -3.88 2.47 16.25
C LEU A 157 -2.72 2.31 15.27
N LEU A 158 -3.01 2.27 13.96
CA LEU A 158 -2.00 2.15 12.93
C LEU A 158 -1.01 3.32 12.98
N THR A 159 -1.49 4.55 13.08
CA THR A 159 -0.63 5.75 13.16
C THR A 159 0.14 5.82 14.47
N GLU A 160 -0.50 5.54 15.61
CA GLU A 160 0.17 5.52 16.92
C GLU A 160 1.27 4.46 17.00
N SER A 161 1.06 3.30 16.38
CA SER A 161 1.99 2.16 16.45
C SER A 161 3.00 2.11 15.32
N SER A 162 2.93 2.98 14.32
CA SER A 162 3.81 2.97 13.15
C SER A 162 4.71 4.19 13.11
N THR A 163 5.98 3.96 12.78
CA THR A 163 6.90 5.03 12.37
C THR A 163 7.37 4.76 10.96
N LEU A 164 7.23 5.76 10.09
CA LEU A 164 7.68 5.72 8.71
C LEU A 164 8.81 6.74 8.51
N THR A 165 9.95 6.29 8.00
CA THR A 165 11.10 7.14 7.71
C THR A 165 11.49 6.97 6.25
N ILE A 166 11.56 8.07 5.50
CA ILE A 166 12.08 8.07 4.14
C ILE A 166 13.61 8.14 4.22
N GLU A 167 14.27 7.06 3.85
CA GLU A 167 15.73 6.96 3.87
C GLU A 167 16.34 7.57 2.60
N LYS A 168 15.71 7.32 1.45
CA LYS A 168 16.30 7.68 0.17
C LYS A 168 15.25 7.72 -0.95
N ILE A 169 15.44 8.66 -1.89
CA ILE A 169 14.69 8.73 -3.13
C ILE A 169 15.69 8.85 -4.27
N ASP A 170 15.76 7.84 -5.12
CA ASP A 170 16.73 7.72 -6.20
C ASP A 170 16.06 7.45 -7.54
N ASN A 171 16.90 7.42 -8.58
CA ASN A 171 16.52 6.96 -9.92
C ASN A 171 15.25 7.63 -10.46
N VAL A 172 15.05 8.92 -10.14
CA VAL A 172 13.91 9.67 -10.66
C VAL A 172 14.02 9.78 -12.18
N ARG A 173 13.02 9.23 -12.87
CA ARG A 173 12.92 9.23 -14.34
C ARG A 173 11.60 9.85 -14.74
N VAL A 174 11.64 10.84 -15.59
CA VAL A 174 10.47 11.56 -16.07
C VAL A 174 10.27 11.29 -17.57
N ALA A 175 9.03 11.01 -17.95
CA ALA A 175 8.59 10.83 -19.31
C ALA A 175 7.26 11.59 -19.53
N GLY A 176 7.37 12.85 -19.95
CA GLY A 176 6.21 13.74 -20.07
C GLY A 176 5.54 14.00 -18.71
N ASP A 177 4.27 13.63 -18.57
CA ASP A 177 3.49 13.79 -17.34
C ASP A 177 3.51 12.55 -16.44
N THR A 178 4.42 11.62 -16.69
CA THR A 178 4.64 10.44 -15.84
C THR A 178 6.06 10.42 -15.30
N ALA A 179 6.24 9.88 -14.11
CA ALA A 179 7.56 9.64 -13.55
C ALA A 179 7.60 8.36 -12.72
N THR A 180 8.80 7.87 -12.47
CA THR A 180 9.06 6.81 -11.50
C THR A 180 10.24 7.20 -10.64
N ALA A 181 10.25 6.77 -9.38
CA ALA A 181 11.42 6.89 -8.51
C ALA A 181 11.54 5.65 -7.62
N ASP A 182 12.76 5.30 -7.25
CA ASP A 182 13.01 4.28 -6.24
C ASP A 182 12.97 4.94 -4.86
N VAL A 183 11.94 4.63 -4.08
CA VAL A 183 11.74 5.14 -2.72
C VAL A 183 12.16 4.07 -1.73
N THR A 184 13.18 4.38 -0.92
CA THR A 184 13.61 3.54 0.19
C THR A 184 13.02 4.09 1.47
N LEU A 185 12.24 3.28 2.15
CA LEU A 185 11.62 3.63 3.41
C LEU A 185 11.89 2.59 4.48
N THR A 186 11.99 3.04 5.71
CA THR A 186 12.05 2.19 6.90
C THR A 186 10.75 2.33 7.69
N ARG A 187 10.10 1.22 7.95
CA ARG A 187 8.90 1.17 8.77
C ARG A 187 9.17 0.38 10.05
N VAL A 188 8.74 0.93 11.17
CA VAL A 188 8.68 0.25 12.47
C VAL A 188 7.21 0.13 12.86
N MET A 189 6.78 -1.01 13.35
CA MET A 189 5.43 -1.23 13.87
C MET A 189 5.50 -1.75 15.31
N GLY A 190 5.04 -0.95 16.27
CA GLY A 190 5.13 -1.29 17.70
C GLY A 190 6.56 -1.65 18.11
N ASP A 191 6.72 -2.74 18.80
CA ASP A 191 8.03 -3.24 19.27
C ASP A 191 8.75 -4.15 18.25
N THR A 192 8.32 -4.16 16.97
CA THR A 192 8.96 -5.00 15.95
C THR A 192 10.27 -4.40 15.45
N ALA A 193 11.16 -5.25 14.93
CA ALA A 193 12.39 -4.78 14.30
C ALA A 193 12.08 -3.90 13.08
N PRO A 194 12.85 -2.82 12.85
CA PRO A 194 12.70 -1.98 11.67
C PRO A 194 12.79 -2.79 10.37
N LYS A 195 11.88 -2.52 9.43
CA LYS A 195 11.88 -3.13 8.11
C LYS A 195 12.12 -2.05 7.07
N THR A 196 13.24 -2.16 6.36
CA THR A 196 13.59 -1.27 5.24
C THR A 196 13.20 -1.95 3.93
N THR A 197 12.49 -1.23 3.08
CA THR A 197 12.12 -1.66 1.73
C THR A 197 12.46 -0.57 0.71
N THR A 198 12.75 -0.99 -0.53
CA THR A 198 12.90 -0.07 -1.66
C THR A 198 11.87 -0.49 -2.71
N GLU A 199 11.03 0.45 -3.10
CA GLU A 199 9.96 0.24 -4.06
C GLU A 199 10.03 1.25 -5.18
N SER A 200 9.71 0.81 -6.40
CA SER A 200 9.59 1.71 -7.54
C SER A 200 8.20 2.33 -7.53
N THR A 201 8.14 3.61 -7.20
CA THR A 201 6.91 4.37 -7.01
C THR A 201 6.56 5.13 -8.30
N PRO A 202 5.36 4.96 -8.85
CA PRO A 202 4.89 5.69 -10.01
C PRO A 202 4.27 7.04 -9.60
N PHE A 203 4.59 8.07 -10.37
CA PHE A 203 4.01 9.41 -10.23
C PHE A 203 3.38 9.87 -11.52
N VAL A 204 2.35 10.72 -11.42
CA VAL A 204 1.72 11.40 -12.54
C VAL A 204 1.63 12.90 -12.26
N ARG A 205 1.65 13.70 -13.33
CA ARG A 205 1.45 15.14 -13.23
C ARG A 205 0.00 15.47 -13.60
N GLU A 206 -0.78 15.93 -12.62
CA GLU A 206 -2.13 16.41 -12.81
C GLU A 206 -2.18 17.89 -12.39
N ASP A 207 -2.78 18.74 -13.24
CA ASP A 207 -2.88 20.19 -13.00
C ASP A 207 -1.53 20.86 -12.65
N GLY A 208 -0.46 20.38 -13.29
CA GLY A 208 0.90 20.91 -13.10
C GLY A 208 1.61 20.46 -11.81
N ARG A 209 1.03 19.58 -11.02
CA ARG A 209 1.61 19.03 -9.79
C ARG A 209 1.88 17.54 -9.92
N TRP A 210 3.00 17.08 -9.37
CA TRP A 210 3.25 15.65 -9.22
C TRP A 210 2.37 15.06 -8.12
N LEU A 211 1.83 13.87 -8.38
CA LEU A 211 1.01 13.09 -7.46
C LEU A 211 1.47 11.63 -7.49
N ASP A 212 1.40 10.94 -6.38
CA ASP A 212 1.65 9.50 -6.31
C ASP A 212 0.50 8.74 -6.99
N CYS A 213 0.83 7.76 -7.79
CA CYS A 213 -0.17 6.95 -8.48
C CYS A 213 0.00 5.45 -8.18
N SER A 214 0.42 5.14 -6.96
CA SER A 214 0.53 3.78 -6.45
C SER A 214 -0.83 3.21 -6.05
N ASP A 215 -1.02 1.93 -6.30
CA ASP A 215 -2.17 1.19 -5.79
C ASP A 215 -1.86 0.71 -4.37
N LEU A 216 -2.41 1.40 -3.38
CA LEU A 216 -2.16 1.10 -1.98
C LEU A 216 -2.72 -0.27 -1.56
N ALA A 217 -3.81 -0.74 -2.19
CA ALA A 217 -4.36 -2.06 -1.90
C ALA A 217 -3.46 -3.19 -2.43
N ALA A 218 -2.74 -2.96 -3.54
CA ALA A 218 -1.79 -3.94 -4.06
C ALA A 218 -0.51 -4.03 -3.22
N ALA A 219 -0.12 -2.95 -2.54
CA ALA A 219 1.08 -2.91 -1.69
C ALA A 219 0.91 -3.67 -0.36
N GLY A 220 -0.32 -3.99 0.05
CA GLY A 220 -0.65 -4.69 1.30
C GLY A 220 -0.70 -6.22 1.22
N THR A 221 -0.49 -6.81 0.03
CA THR A 221 -0.51 -8.25 -0.22
C THR A 221 0.90 -8.81 -0.32
#